data_d161856e6b2552b676e6189de68f3740
#
_entry.id   d161856e6b2552b676e6189de68f3740
#
_cell.length_a   1.000
_cell.length_b   1.000
_cell.length_c   1.000
_cell.angle_alpha   90.00
_cell.angle_beta   90.00
_cell.angle_gamma   90.00
#
_symmetry.space_group_name_H-M   'P 1'
#
loop_
_entity.id
_entity.type
_entity.pdbx_description
1 polymer ?
#
loop_
_entity_poly.entity_id
_entity_poly.type
_entity_poly.pdbx_seq_one_letter_code
_entity_poly.pdbx_strand_id
1 'polypeptide(L)'
;MDSQLSKNDVQQMLRIASGATLGFAISKALDWPNPIFFTLYPILLLGLVAVLNGHIIRQFLAATIFPAAAVLVVYGLFGSHPLLITPLIAITFAFLFWQMSKGTLYLFGAFSLVGLSLQLHFASYSSDGIDIYALVISNIGAILLALIIAFALHIVFPDEEPRTPLPKAAKDKASIRHEVILCTTVATLSFAVFQTFDLVDSISAQAASVLILFPLCWKGATLSGWQRALGTLIGCNLALLAQLILLNYSDTLFFASFSLWILVFFISRQHV
;
A
#
# COMPACT_ATOMS: atom_id res chain seq x y z
N MET A 1 16.21 22.70 -11.95
CA MET A 1 15.36 22.25 -13.07
C MET A 1 13.92 22.41 -12.58
N ASP A 2 13.29 23.51 -12.95
CA ASP A 2 11.86 23.71 -12.70
C ASP A 2 11.09 22.82 -13.69
N SER A 3 10.80 21.60 -13.29
CA SER A 3 9.81 20.81 -14.00
C SER A 3 8.45 21.47 -13.72
N GLN A 4 7.95 22.25 -14.67
CA GLN A 4 6.57 22.73 -14.60
C GLN A 4 5.68 21.48 -14.53
N LEU A 5 4.90 21.37 -13.46
CA LEU A 5 3.91 20.30 -13.29
C LEU A 5 2.97 20.30 -14.48
N SER A 6 2.79 19.14 -15.11
CA SER A 6 1.78 19.03 -16.18
C SER A 6 0.38 19.13 -15.55
N LYS A 7 -0.61 19.50 -16.35
CA LYS A 7 -1.99 19.52 -15.87
C LYS A 7 -2.46 18.16 -15.39
N ASN A 8 -2.06 17.10 -16.08
CA ASN A 8 -2.35 15.71 -15.66
C ASN A 8 -1.74 15.36 -14.31
N ASP A 9 -0.57 15.92 -13.97
CA ASP A 9 0.08 15.70 -12.69
C ASP A 9 -0.73 16.34 -11.56
N VAL A 10 -1.20 17.56 -11.76
CA VAL A 10 -2.09 18.24 -10.79
C VAL A 10 -3.39 17.48 -10.61
N GLN A 11 -4.01 16.97 -11.68
CA GLN A 11 -5.21 16.14 -11.59
C GLN A 11 -4.94 14.84 -10.80
N GLN A 12 -3.79 14.22 -10.99
CA GLN A 12 -3.41 13.01 -10.23
C GLN A 12 -3.20 13.35 -8.75
N MET A 13 -2.53 14.44 -8.41
CA MET A 13 -2.35 14.88 -7.02
C MET A 13 -3.71 15.13 -6.34
N LEU A 14 -4.65 15.80 -7.03
CA LEU A 14 -6.01 16.01 -6.52
C LEU A 14 -6.75 14.69 -6.30
N ARG A 15 -6.64 13.73 -7.24
CA ARG A 15 -7.22 12.40 -7.07
C ARG A 15 -6.65 11.68 -5.85
N ILE A 16 -5.32 11.67 -5.67
CA ILE A 16 -4.67 11.00 -4.54
C ILE A 16 -5.11 11.62 -3.22
N ALA A 17 -5.04 12.94 -3.08
CA ALA A 17 -5.42 13.65 -1.86
C ALA A 17 -6.89 13.45 -1.52
N SER A 18 -7.78 13.63 -2.51
CA SER A 18 -9.22 13.45 -2.31
C SER A 18 -9.58 11.98 -2.03
N GLY A 19 -8.90 11.04 -2.68
CA GLY A 19 -9.11 9.60 -2.46
C GLY A 19 -8.74 9.17 -1.05
N ALA A 20 -7.58 9.59 -0.55
CA ALA A 20 -7.13 9.33 0.81
C ALA A 20 -8.12 9.88 1.84
N THR A 21 -8.53 11.13 1.65
CA THR A 21 -9.42 11.84 2.57
C THR A 21 -10.82 11.25 2.58
N LEU A 22 -11.38 10.93 1.42
CA LEU A 22 -12.69 10.26 1.33
C LEU A 22 -12.67 8.88 1.99
N GLY A 23 -11.63 8.08 1.73
CA GLY A 23 -11.47 6.79 2.38
C GLY A 23 -11.40 6.90 3.91
N PHE A 24 -10.60 7.84 4.42
CA PHE A 24 -10.52 8.12 5.85
C PHE A 24 -11.85 8.60 6.42
N ALA A 25 -12.47 9.62 5.82
CA ALA A 25 -13.70 10.21 6.31
C ALA A 25 -14.87 9.21 6.35
N ILE A 26 -15.02 8.40 5.29
CA ILE A 26 -16.07 7.38 5.21
C ILE A 26 -15.85 6.29 6.27
N SER A 27 -14.60 5.80 6.41
CA SER A 27 -14.30 4.76 7.41
C SER A 27 -14.57 5.22 8.84
N LYS A 28 -14.26 6.49 9.14
CA LYS A 28 -14.52 7.10 10.45
C LYS A 28 -16.00 7.40 10.67
N ALA A 29 -16.71 7.88 9.64
CA ALA A 29 -18.14 8.16 9.74
C ALA A 29 -18.98 6.89 9.95
N LEU A 30 -18.51 5.75 9.42
CA LEU A 30 -19.16 4.44 9.57
C LEU A 30 -18.61 3.63 10.76
N ASP A 31 -17.69 4.20 11.54
CA ASP A 31 -16.97 3.52 12.63
C ASP A 31 -16.42 2.14 12.20
N TRP A 32 -15.83 2.09 11.01
CA TRP A 32 -15.35 0.84 10.43
C TRP A 32 -14.04 0.41 11.11
N PRO A 33 -13.88 -0.88 11.45
CA PRO A 33 -12.62 -1.38 12.03
C PRO A 33 -11.47 -1.25 11.02
N ASN A 34 -10.26 -1.04 11.55
CA ASN A 34 -9.01 -0.92 10.76
C ASN A 34 -9.03 0.19 9.68
N PRO A 35 -9.24 1.46 10.06
CA PRO A 35 -9.39 2.59 9.12
C PRO A 35 -8.16 2.83 8.23
N ILE A 36 -7.00 2.28 8.58
CA ILE A 36 -5.76 2.40 7.81
C ILE A 36 -5.90 1.87 6.38
N PHE A 37 -6.62 0.77 6.18
CA PHE A 37 -6.83 0.20 4.85
C PHE A 37 -7.62 1.13 3.94
N PHE A 38 -8.63 1.81 4.50
CA PHE A 38 -9.51 2.72 3.77
C PHE A 38 -8.81 3.99 3.29
N THR A 39 -7.75 4.40 3.95
CA THR A 39 -6.90 5.52 3.53
C THR A 39 -5.81 5.07 2.56
N LEU A 40 -5.16 3.94 2.86
CA LEU A 40 -3.99 3.47 2.12
C LEU A 40 -4.32 2.99 0.71
N TYR A 41 -5.40 2.21 0.52
CA TYR A 41 -5.72 1.66 -0.80
C TYR A 41 -6.09 2.70 -1.85
N PRO A 42 -6.87 3.76 -1.56
CA PRO A 42 -7.05 4.85 -2.52
C PRO A 42 -5.73 5.53 -2.89
N ILE A 43 -4.82 5.79 -1.93
CA ILE A 43 -3.51 6.37 -2.20
C ILE A 43 -2.71 5.49 -3.15
N LEU A 44 -2.62 4.19 -2.85
CA LEU A 44 -1.86 3.25 -3.68
C LEU A 44 -2.48 3.08 -5.07
N LEU A 45 -3.80 2.94 -5.16
CA LEU A 45 -4.49 2.76 -6.43
C LEU A 45 -4.32 3.98 -7.32
N LEU A 46 -4.60 5.18 -6.81
CA LEU A 46 -4.54 6.42 -7.57
C LEU A 46 -3.10 6.90 -7.82
N GLY A 47 -2.15 6.50 -6.94
CA GLY A 47 -0.74 6.80 -7.11
C GLY A 47 -0.03 5.90 -8.12
N LEU A 48 -0.35 4.59 -8.13
CA LEU A 48 0.28 3.62 -9.03
C LEU A 48 -0.44 3.48 -10.37
N VAL A 49 -1.70 3.87 -10.44
CA VAL A 49 -2.56 3.69 -11.61
C VAL A 49 -3.01 5.04 -12.16
N ALA A 50 -2.41 5.41 -13.27
CA ALA A 50 -2.77 6.66 -13.95
C ALA A 50 -4.11 6.56 -14.70
N VAL A 51 -4.41 5.39 -15.30
CA VAL A 51 -5.63 5.15 -16.09
C VAL A 51 -6.31 3.89 -15.62
N LEU A 52 -7.55 4.00 -15.17
CA LEU A 52 -8.35 2.86 -14.71
C LEU A 52 -8.94 2.11 -15.90
N ASN A 53 -8.58 0.83 -16.06
CA ASN A 53 -9.14 -0.04 -17.08
C ASN A 53 -9.56 -1.41 -16.49
N GLY A 54 -10.34 -2.19 -17.26
CA GLY A 54 -10.88 -3.46 -16.76
C GLY A 54 -9.80 -4.52 -16.41
N HIS A 55 -8.61 -4.45 -17.00
CA HIS A 55 -7.49 -5.32 -16.64
C HIS A 55 -6.91 -4.95 -15.27
N ILE A 56 -6.76 -3.67 -14.99
CA ILE A 56 -6.29 -3.14 -13.70
C ILE A 56 -7.29 -3.45 -12.59
N ILE A 57 -8.58 -3.23 -12.84
CA ILE A 57 -9.65 -3.56 -11.87
C ILE A 57 -9.60 -5.04 -11.50
N ARG A 58 -9.46 -5.94 -12.49
CA ARG A 58 -9.33 -7.39 -12.21
C ARG A 58 -8.10 -7.74 -11.40
N GLN A 59 -6.93 -7.12 -11.68
CA GLN A 59 -5.73 -7.32 -10.90
C GLN A 59 -5.91 -6.83 -9.45
N PHE A 60 -6.56 -5.69 -9.26
CA PHE A 60 -6.81 -5.12 -7.95
C PHE A 60 -7.77 -5.98 -7.12
N LEU A 61 -8.85 -6.48 -7.73
CA LEU A 61 -9.78 -7.42 -7.08
C LEU A 61 -9.10 -8.75 -6.74
N ALA A 62 -8.30 -9.31 -7.65
CA ALA A 62 -7.54 -10.52 -7.37
C ALA A 62 -6.51 -10.32 -6.23
N ALA A 63 -5.91 -9.12 -6.17
CA ALA A 63 -5.00 -8.73 -5.09
C ALA A 63 -5.70 -8.54 -3.74
N THR A 64 -7.02 -8.51 -3.70
CA THR A 64 -7.82 -8.53 -2.47
C THR A 64 -7.97 -9.95 -1.94
N ILE A 65 -8.38 -10.84 -2.84
CA ILE A 65 -8.73 -12.22 -2.49
C ILE A 65 -7.48 -13.01 -2.10
N PHE A 66 -6.39 -12.84 -2.83
CA PHE A 66 -5.17 -13.62 -2.63
C PHE A 66 -4.53 -13.44 -1.24
N PRO A 67 -4.26 -12.21 -0.73
CA PRO A 67 -3.72 -12.03 0.61
C PRO A 67 -4.65 -12.55 1.70
N ALA A 68 -5.95 -12.31 1.56
CA ALA A 68 -6.96 -12.81 2.49
C ALA A 68 -6.92 -14.34 2.58
N ALA A 69 -6.94 -15.04 1.44
CA ALA A 69 -6.83 -16.49 1.41
C ALA A 69 -5.48 -16.98 1.96
N ALA A 70 -4.37 -16.32 1.61
CA ALA A 70 -3.04 -16.69 2.07
C ALA A 70 -2.92 -16.57 3.60
N VAL A 71 -3.41 -15.49 4.20
CA VAL A 71 -3.39 -15.29 5.66
C VAL A 71 -4.27 -16.33 6.37
N LEU A 72 -5.48 -16.57 5.87
CA LEU A 72 -6.38 -17.58 6.44
C LEU A 72 -5.76 -18.98 6.36
N VAL A 73 -5.09 -19.34 5.27
CA VAL A 73 -4.39 -20.62 5.14
C VAL A 73 -3.18 -20.70 6.06
N VAL A 74 -2.31 -19.67 6.05
CA VAL A 74 -1.08 -19.69 6.85
C VAL A 74 -1.38 -19.72 8.35
N TYR A 75 -2.23 -18.83 8.84
CA TYR A 75 -2.53 -18.76 10.27
C TYR A 75 -3.66 -19.70 10.70
N GLY A 76 -4.64 -19.95 9.84
CA GLY A 76 -5.73 -20.88 10.15
C GLY A 76 -5.32 -22.34 10.21
N LEU A 77 -4.36 -22.78 9.35
CA LEU A 77 -3.90 -24.17 9.32
C LEU A 77 -2.58 -24.39 10.06
N PHE A 78 -1.69 -23.41 10.07
CA PHE A 78 -0.33 -23.55 10.58
C PHE A 78 0.00 -22.61 11.76
N GLY A 79 -0.98 -21.87 12.29
CA GLY A 79 -0.78 -20.92 13.39
C GLY A 79 -0.14 -21.55 14.64
N SER A 80 -0.42 -22.83 14.90
CA SER A 80 0.19 -23.62 16.00
C SER A 80 1.62 -24.10 15.68
N HIS A 81 2.13 -23.91 14.46
CA HIS A 81 3.43 -24.42 14.01
C HIS A 81 4.33 -23.29 13.47
N PRO A 82 4.93 -22.45 14.34
CA PRO A 82 5.70 -21.27 13.93
C PRO A 82 6.86 -21.59 12.97
N LEU A 83 7.44 -22.78 13.06
CA LEU A 83 8.50 -23.22 12.14
C LEU A 83 8.04 -23.38 10.68
N LEU A 84 6.74 -23.58 10.44
CA LEU A 84 6.17 -23.70 9.10
C LEU A 84 5.68 -22.37 8.55
N ILE A 85 5.35 -21.41 9.39
CA ILE A 85 4.83 -20.10 9.00
C ILE A 85 5.84 -19.34 8.14
N THR A 86 7.09 -19.21 8.60
CA THR A 86 8.13 -18.45 7.88
C THR A 86 8.42 -18.99 6.48
N PRO A 87 8.62 -20.30 6.26
CA PRO A 87 8.77 -20.85 4.91
C PRO A 87 7.55 -20.63 4.01
N LEU A 88 6.34 -20.75 4.54
CA LEU A 88 5.11 -20.52 3.78
C LEU A 88 4.97 -19.06 3.35
N ILE A 89 5.31 -18.11 4.23
CA ILE A 89 5.35 -16.68 3.91
C ILE A 89 6.42 -16.41 2.85
N ALA A 90 7.61 -17.01 2.96
CA ALA A 90 8.66 -16.87 1.97
C ALA A 90 8.23 -17.36 0.58
N ILE A 91 7.56 -18.50 0.50
CA ILE A 91 7.01 -19.05 -0.75
C ILE A 91 5.95 -18.09 -1.33
N THR A 92 5.09 -17.54 -0.48
CA THR A 92 4.07 -16.59 -0.91
C THR A 92 4.66 -15.28 -1.44
N PHE A 93 5.68 -14.74 -0.75
CA PHE A 93 6.42 -13.57 -1.23
C PHE A 93 7.14 -13.87 -2.56
N ALA A 94 7.80 -15.04 -2.67
CA ALA A 94 8.46 -15.45 -3.90
C ALA A 94 7.50 -15.50 -5.09
N PHE A 95 6.30 -16.06 -4.89
CA PHE A 95 5.26 -16.09 -5.92
C PHE A 95 4.84 -14.68 -6.35
N LEU A 96 4.61 -13.77 -5.42
CA LEU A 96 4.18 -12.40 -5.71
C LEU A 96 5.27 -11.61 -6.42
N PHE A 97 6.53 -11.66 -5.95
CA PHE A 97 7.65 -11.02 -6.62
C PHE A 97 7.90 -11.60 -8.01
N TRP A 98 7.68 -12.90 -8.20
CA TRP A 98 7.77 -13.52 -9.53
C TRP A 98 6.71 -12.97 -10.49
N GLN A 99 5.48 -12.76 -10.03
CA GLN A 99 4.43 -12.15 -10.83
C GLN A 99 4.76 -10.68 -11.18
N MET A 100 5.31 -9.93 -10.23
CA MET A 100 5.78 -8.56 -10.46
C MET A 100 6.92 -8.51 -11.46
N SER A 101 7.94 -9.35 -11.30
CA SER A 101 9.13 -9.36 -12.14
C SER A 101 8.81 -9.71 -13.61
N LYS A 102 7.81 -10.57 -13.86
CA LYS A 102 7.28 -10.82 -15.20
C LYS A 102 6.59 -9.62 -15.84
N GLY A 103 6.14 -8.66 -15.05
CA GLY A 103 5.54 -7.42 -15.51
C GLY A 103 4.07 -7.51 -15.96
N THR A 104 3.56 -8.69 -16.34
CA THR A 104 2.16 -8.84 -16.81
C THR A 104 1.15 -8.64 -15.69
N LEU A 105 1.47 -9.11 -14.49
CA LEU A 105 0.65 -9.00 -13.28
C LEU A 105 1.35 -8.17 -12.21
N TYR A 106 2.05 -7.10 -12.63
CA TYR A 106 2.80 -6.25 -11.70
C TYR A 106 1.91 -5.66 -10.61
N LEU A 107 0.76 -5.10 -10.97
CA LEU A 107 -0.16 -4.49 -10.01
C LEU A 107 -0.78 -5.53 -9.08
N PHE A 108 -1.13 -6.71 -9.59
CA PHE A 108 -1.59 -7.82 -8.75
C PHE A 108 -0.55 -8.15 -7.67
N GLY A 109 0.72 -8.34 -8.07
CA GLY A 109 1.80 -8.63 -7.13
C GLY A 109 2.02 -7.50 -6.12
N ALA A 110 2.06 -6.25 -6.59
CA ALA A 110 2.31 -5.07 -5.77
C ALA A 110 1.22 -4.88 -4.70
N PHE A 111 -0.06 -4.86 -5.08
CA PHE A 111 -1.16 -4.70 -4.14
C PHE A 111 -1.30 -5.91 -3.20
N SER A 112 -1.09 -7.14 -3.73
CA SER A 112 -1.08 -8.34 -2.89
C SER A 112 0.02 -8.32 -1.84
N LEU A 113 1.23 -7.86 -2.19
CA LEU A 113 2.35 -7.74 -1.25
C LEU A 113 2.05 -6.77 -0.12
N VAL A 114 1.49 -5.61 -0.43
CA VAL A 114 1.10 -4.62 0.60
C VAL A 114 -0.02 -5.18 1.48
N GLY A 115 -1.09 -5.69 0.88
CA GLY A 115 -2.21 -6.26 1.62
C GLY A 115 -1.79 -7.46 2.48
N LEU A 116 -0.94 -8.34 1.94
CA LEU A 116 -0.41 -9.48 2.67
C LEU A 116 0.49 -9.04 3.83
N SER A 117 1.40 -8.10 3.60
CA SER A 117 2.31 -7.58 4.63
C SER A 117 1.54 -6.99 5.82
N LEU A 118 0.51 -6.18 5.54
CA LEU A 118 -0.35 -5.60 6.57
C LEU A 118 -1.15 -6.67 7.31
N GLN A 119 -1.79 -7.59 6.60
CA GLN A 119 -2.59 -8.64 7.21
C GLN A 119 -1.73 -9.63 8.01
N LEU A 120 -0.54 -9.99 7.52
CA LEU A 120 0.42 -10.83 8.26
C LEU A 120 0.89 -10.15 9.54
N HIS A 121 1.12 -8.83 9.50
CA HIS A 121 1.48 -8.07 10.69
C HIS A 121 0.39 -8.19 11.76
N PHE A 122 -0.85 -7.88 11.44
CA PHE A 122 -1.96 -8.02 12.40
C PHE A 122 -2.18 -9.47 12.85
N ALA A 123 -2.13 -10.43 11.92
CA ALA A 123 -2.36 -11.84 12.24
C ALA A 123 -1.28 -12.43 13.15
N SER A 124 -0.05 -11.91 13.10
CA SER A 124 1.07 -12.35 13.95
C SER A 124 0.87 -12.00 15.41
N TYR A 125 0.11 -10.95 15.70
CA TYR A 125 -0.18 -10.48 17.05
C TYR A 125 -1.62 -10.78 17.48
N SER A 126 -2.24 -11.81 16.87
CA SER A 126 -3.63 -12.19 17.14
C SER A 126 -3.89 -12.72 18.56
N SER A 127 -2.83 -13.06 19.32
CA SER A 127 -2.94 -13.38 20.76
C SER A 127 -3.56 -12.25 21.59
N ASP A 128 -3.50 -11.01 21.09
CA ASP A 128 -4.03 -9.83 21.76
C ASP A 128 -5.51 -9.53 21.43
N GLY A 129 -6.23 -10.51 20.90
CA GLY A 129 -7.67 -10.39 20.63
C GLY A 129 -8.04 -9.81 19.26
N ILE A 130 -7.09 -9.76 18.32
CA ILE A 130 -7.39 -9.32 16.94
C ILE A 130 -8.19 -10.39 16.22
N ASP A 131 -9.40 -10.03 15.77
CA ASP A 131 -10.22 -10.90 14.94
C ASP A 131 -9.73 -10.89 13.48
N ILE A 132 -9.10 -11.99 13.05
CA ILE A 132 -8.58 -12.16 11.69
C ILE A 132 -9.70 -12.07 10.64
N TYR A 133 -10.91 -12.53 10.96
CA TYR A 133 -12.03 -12.43 10.03
C TYR A 133 -12.48 -10.98 9.85
N ALA A 134 -12.59 -10.22 10.94
CA ALA A 134 -12.89 -8.79 10.88
C ALA A 134 -11.81 -8.02 10.09
N LEU A 135 -10.54 -8.39 10.25
CA LEU A 135 -9.41 -7.83 9.49
C LEU A 135 -9.57 -8.09 7.99
N VAL A 136 -9.85 -9.34 7.60
CA VAL A 136 -10.05 -9.74 6.20
C VAL A 136 -11.25 -9.03 5.58
N ILE A 137 -12.37 -8.96 6.30
CA ILE A 137 -13.58 -8.26 5.85
C ILE A 137 -13.29 -6.76 5.67
N SER A 138 -12.60 -6.13 6.61
CA SER A 138 -12.19 -4.72 6.52
C SER A 138 -11.29 -4.47 5.30
N ASN A 139 -10.34 -5.38 5.04
CA ASN A 139 -9.48 -5.29 3.87
C ASN A 139 -10.27 -5.37 2.56
N ILE A 140 -11.21 -6.31 2.45
CA ILE A 140 -12.08 -6.46 1.28
C ILE A 140 -12.94 -5.19 1.10
N GLY A 141 -13.57 -4.73 2.17
CA GLY A 141 -14.39 -3.51 2.16
C GLY A 141 -13.60 -2.27 1.73
N ALA A 142 -12.38 -2.12 2.24
CA ALA A 142 -11.50 -1.01 1.90
C ALA A 142 -11.12 -0.99 0.42
N ILE A 143 -10.86 -2.16 -0.16
CA ILE A 143 -10.51 -2.26 -1.58
C ILE A 143 -11.72 -1.97 -2.49
N LEU A 144 -12.90 -2.48 -2.13
CA LEU A 144 -14.13 -2.16 -2.87
C LEU A 144 -14.44 -0.66 -2.82
N LEU A 145 -14.31 -0.05 -1.63
CA LEU A 145 -14.48 1.39 -1.48
C LEU A 145 -13.43 2.17 -2.26
N ALA A 146 -12.17 1.74 -2.25
CA ALA A 146 -11.10 2.38 -3.02
C ALA A 146 -11.38 2.36 -4.53
N LEU A 147 -11.95 1.29 -5.07
CA LEU A 147 -12.36 1.22 -6.47
C LEU A 147 -13.50 2.21 -6.78
N ILE A 148 -14.51 2.28 -5.92
CA ILE A 148 -15.63 3.22 -6.07
C ILE A 148 -15.11 4.66 -6.05
N ILE A 149 -14.28 5.00 -5.06
CA ILE A 149 -13.67 6.32 -4.93
C ILE A 149 -12.79 6.63 -6.16
N ALA A 150 -11.95 5.69 -6.59
CA ALA A 150 -11.08 5.89 -7.75
C ALA A 150 -11.90 6.14 -9.03
N PHE A 151 -12.95 5.38 -9.25
CA PHE A 151 -13.85 5.58 -10.39
C PHE A 151 -14.52 6.96 -10.34
N ALA A 152 -15.08 7.35 -9.21
CA ALA A 152 -15.71 8.66 -9.03
C ALA A 152 -14.69 9.80 -9.27
N LEU A 153 -13.47 9.69 -8.71
CA LEU A 153 -12.46 10.73 -8.84
C LEU A 153 -11.88 10.83 -10.26
N HIS A 154 -11.85 9.76 -11.05
CA HIS A 154 -11.49 9.87 -12.47
C HIS A 154 -12.56 10.59 -13.30
N ILE A 155 -13.81 10.59 -12.86
CA ILE A 155 -14.87 11.39 -13.48
C ILE A 155 -14.77 12.85 -13.07
N VAL A 156 -14.48 13.13 -11.79
CA VAL A 156 -14.42 14.50 -11.26
C VAL A 156 -13.16 15.24 -11.70
N PHE A 157 -12.03 14.53 -11.75
CA PHE A 157 -10.71 15.05 -12.14
C PHE A 157 -10.16 14.25 -13.34
N PRO A 158 -10.70 14.41 -14.54
CA PRO A 158 -10.25 13.68 -15.73
C PRO A 158 -8.85 14.12 -16.16
N ASP A 159 -8.09 13.24 -16.80
CA ASP A 159 -6.86 13.63 -17.48
C ASP A 159 -7.19 14.44 -18.74
N GLU A 160 -6.45 15.53 -18.98
CA GLU A 160 -6.62 16.38 -20.16
C GLU A 160 -5.95 15.77 -21.40
N GLU A 161 -4.86 15.04 -21.21
CA GLU A 161 -4.10 14.39 -22.28
C GLU A 161 -4.03 12.88 -22.08
N PRO A 162 -4.12 12.09 -23.17
CA PRO A 162 -4.02 10.63 -23.06
C PRO A 162 -2.62 10.23 -22.58
N ARG A 163 -2.56 9.42 -21.53
CA ARG A 163 -1.30 8.89 -21.00
C ARG A 163 -0.83 7.69 -21.79
N THR A 164 0.39 7.75 -22.28
CA THR A 164 1.04 6.60 -22.92
C THR A 164 1.68 5.72 -21.87
N PRO A 165 1.36 4.42 -21.79
CA PRO A 165 2.02 3.50 -20.87
C PRO A 165 3.50 3.38 -21.25
N LEU A 166 4.37 3.40 -20.24
CA LEU A 166 5.80 3.20 -20.44
C LEU A 166 6.05 1.81 -21.05
N PRO A 167 6.92 1.71 -22.08
CA PRO A 167 7.25 0.43 -22.69
C PRO A 167 7.90 -0.50 -21.66
N LYS A 168 7.34 -1.69 -21.48
CA LYS A 168 7.90 -2.70 -20.59
C LYS A 168 9.06 -3.40 -21.32
N ALA A 169 10.28 -3.23 -20.82
CA ALA A 169 11.43 -3.99 -21.30
C ALA A 169 11.24 -5.48 -20.98
N ALA A 170 11.43 -6.35 -21.97
CA ALA A 170 11.46 -7.79 -21.74
C ALA A 170 12.68 -8.15 -20.91
N LYS A 171 12.48 -8.82 -19.77
CA LYS A 171 13.55 -9.29 -18.89
C LYS A 171 13.91 -10.72 -19.23
N ASP A 172 15.20 -11.06 -19.10
CA ASP A 172 15.64 -12.44 -19.24
C ASP A 172 15.31 -13.27 -17.97
N LYS A 173 15.36 -14.59 -18.09
CA LYS A 173 15.02 -15.50 -17.00
C LYS A 173 15.99 -15.40 -15.80
N ALA A 174 17.25 -15.07 -16.06
CA ALA A 174 18.26 -14.94 -15.02
C ALA A 174 18.02 -13.69 -14.17
N SER A 175 17.70 -12.56 -14.81
CA SER A 175 17.29 -11.32 -14.13
C SER A 175 16.05 -11.52 -13.28
N ILE A 176 15.01 -12.17 -13.83
CA ILE A 176 13.77 -12.47 -13.07
C ILE A 176 14.10 -13.29 -11.81
N ARG A 177 14.90 -14.36 -11.96
CA ARG A 177 15.28 -15.21 -10.82
C ARG A 177 16.05 -14.42 -9.75
N HIS A 178 17.00 -13.59 -10.17
CA HIS A 178 17.79 -12.76 -9.25
C HIS A 178 16.91 -11.77 -8.48
N GLU A 179 16.01 -11.05 -9.16
CA GLU A 179 15.07 -10.11 -8.56
C GLU A 179 14.17 -10.81 -7.53
N VAL A 180 13.61 -11.98 -7.89
CA VAL A 180 12.73 -12.74 -7.01
C VAL A 180 13.46 -13.21 -5.76
N ILE A 181 14.67 -13.79 -5.89
CA ILE A 181 15.45 -14.26 -4.74
C ILE A 181 15.79 -13.08 -3.82
N LEU A 182 16.33 -11.97 -4.40
CA LEU A 182 16.69 -10.80 -3.62
C LEU A 182 15.51 -10.23 -2.84
N CYS A 183 14.41 -9.92 -3.54
CA CYS A 183 13.25 -9.30 -2.93
C CYS A 183 12.57 -10.22 -1.90
N THR A 184 12.47 -11.53 -2.20
CA THR A 184 11.91 -12.50 -1.26
C THR A 184 12.74 -12.61 0.00
N THR A 185 14.07 -12.69 -0.13
CA THR A 185 14.96 -12.78 1.02
C THR A 185 14.83 -11.55 1.92
N VAL A 186 14.88 -10.34 1.33
CA VAL A 186 14.75 -9.09 2.09
C VAL A 186 13.39 -8.98 2.76
N ALA A 187 12.30 -9.26 2.04
CA ALA A 187 10.95 -9.19 2.61
C ALA A 187 10.74 -10.21 3.75
N THR A 188 11.24 -11.45 3.59
CA THR A 188 11.12 -12.49 4.60
C THR A 188 11.97 -12.17 5.83
N LEU A 189 13.22 -11.70 5.63
CA LEU A 189 14.08 -11.28 6.74
C LEU A 189 13.47 -10.08 7.49
N SER A 190 12.95 -9.10 6.75
CA SER A 190 12.25 -7.98 7.38
C SER A 190 11.08 -8.47 8.24
N PHE A 191 10.21 -9.32 7.70
CA PHE A 191 9.11 -9.91 8.46
C PHE A 191 9.61 -10.64 9.72
N ALA A 192 10.65 -11.48 9.59
CA ALA A 192 11.23 -12.21 10.72
C ALA A 192 11.80 -11.28 11.80
N VAL A 193 12.44 -10.17 11.41
CA VAL A 193 12.95 -9.15 12.36
C VAL A 193 11.79 -8.52 13.14
N PHE A 194 10.70 -8.10 12.45
CA PHE A 194 9.53 -7.52 13.13
C PHE A 194 8.92 -8.49 14.14
N GLN A 195 8.86 -9.79 13.80
CA GLN A 195 8.35 -10.84 14.69
C GLN A 195 9.29 -11.10 15.87
N THR A 196 10.61 -11.16 15.62
CA THR A 196 11.60 -11.49 16.65
C THR A 196 11.73 -10.40 17.72
N PHE A 197 11.60 -9.15 17.30
CA PHE A 197 11.71 -7.99 18.20
C PHE A 197 10.36 -7.48 18.72
N ASP A 198 9.27 -8.21 18.43
CA ASP A 198 7.91 -7.88 18.87
C ASP A 198 7.48 -6.44 18.56
N LEU A 199 7.72 -6.00 17.33
CA LEU A 199 7.49 -4.62 16.91
C LEU A 199 6.02 -4.38 16.50
N VAL A 200 5.09 -4.55 17.43
CA VAL A 200 3.63 -4.45 17.22
C VAL A 200 3.21 -3.12 16.60
N ASP A 201 3.74 -2.01 17.09
CA ASP A 201 3.38 -0.66 16.64
C ASP A 201 4.01 -0.24 15.31
N SER A 202 4.82 -1.12 14.70
CA SER A 202 5.63 -0.78 13.53
C SER A 202 5.01 -1.21 12.19
N ILE A 203 3.68 -1.26 12.10
CA ILE A 203 2.96 -1.66 10.87
C ILE A 203 3.35 -0.84 9.64
N SER A 204 3.56 0.47 9.81
CA SER A 204 3.98 1.36 8.72
C SER A 204 5.40 1.02 8.22
N ALA A 205 6.30 0.65 9.12
CA ALA A 205 7.65 0.24 8.79
C ALA A 205 7.66 -1.12 8.06
N GLN A 206 6.81 -2.06 8.48
CA GLN A 206 6.64 -3.34 7.78
C GLN A 206 6.08 -3.14 6.36
N ALA A 207 5.06 -2.34 6.18
CA ALA A 207 4.54 -2.00 4.85
C ALA A 207 5.61 -1.29 4.00
N ALA A 208 6.36 -0.35 4.58
CA ALA A 208 7.45 0.35 3.91
C ALA A 208 8.55 -0.60 3.44
N SER A 209 8.94 -1.61 4.25
CA SER A 209 9.98 -2.58 3.89
C SER A 209 9.63 -3.39 2.64
N VAL A 210 8.36 -3.62 2.37
CA VAL A 210 7.90 -4.26 1.13
C VAL A 210 7.82 -3.27 -0.01
N LEU A 211 7.33 -2.05 0.24
CA LEU A 211 7.17 -1.02 -0.79
C LEU A 211 8.52 -0.55 -1.39
N ILE A 212 9.61 -0.53 -0.61
CA ILE A 212 10.94 -0.18 -1.12
C ILE A 212 11.47 -1.21 -2.12
N LEU A 213 10.93 -2.42 -2.15
CA LEU A 213 11.32 -3.48 -3.08
C LEU A 213 10.59 -3.42 -4.44
N PHE A 214 9.62 -2.53 -4.60
CA PHE A 214 8.84 -2.39 -5.86
C PHE A 214 9.68 -2.12 -7.12
N PRO A 215 10.81 -1.39 -7.05
CA PRO A 215 11.70 -1.25 -8.22
C PRO A 215 12.37 -2.56 -8.67
N LEU A 216 12.30 -3.63 -7.86
CA LEU A 216 12.87 -4.96 -8.12
C LEU A 216 14.38 -4.97 -8.38
N CYS A 217 15.10 -3.90 -8.09
CA CYS A 217 16.54 -3.80 -8.25
C CYS A 217 17.18 -3.09 -7.06
N TRP A 218 18.44 -3.44 -6.76
CA TRP A 218 19.17 -2.90 -5.60
C TRP A 218 19.24 -1.37 -5.59
N LYS A 219 19.65 -0.76 -6.72
CA LYS A 219 19.80 0.70 -6.82
C LYS A 219 18.45 1.41 -6.61
N GLY A 220 17.39 0.91 -7.24
CA GLY A 220 16.04 1.45 -7.09
C GLY A 220 15.50 1.27 -5.67
N ALA A 221 15.72 0.11 -5.06
CA ALA A 221 15.31 -0.15 -3.68
C ALA A 221 16.03 0.77 -2.69
N THR A 222 17.34 0.98 -2.85
CA THR A 222 18.12 1.90 -2.00
C THR A 222 17.62 3.33 -2.13
N LEU A 223 17.41 3.82 -3.36
CA LEU A 223 16.85 5.15 -3.60
C LEU A 223 15.45 5.29 -2.99
N SER A 224 14.58 4.33 -3.24
CA SER A 224 13.22 4.29 -2.65
C SER A 224 13.27 4.25 -1.13
N GLY A 225 14.21 3.51 -0.54
CA GLY A 225 14.44 3.48 0.91
C GLY A 225 14.79 4.85 1.48
N TRP A 226 15.74 5.56 0.88
CA TRP A 226 16.10 6.92 1.29
C TRP A 226 14.94 7.91 1.14
N GLN A 227 14.24 7.88 0.02
CA GLN A 227 13.07 8.74 -0.22
C GLN A 227 11.99 8.49 0.82
N ARG A 228 11.73 7.22 1.19
CA ARG A 228 10.75 6.88 2.22
C ARG A 228 11.20 7.29 3.62
N ALA A 229 12.48 7.08 3.98
CA ALA A 229 13.01 7.51 5.27
C ALA A 229 12.85 9.02 5.45
N LEU A 230 13.27 9.80 4.46
CA LEU A 230 13.10 11.26 4.48
C LEU A 230 11.62 11.67 4.47
N GLY A 231 10.80 11.04 3.62
CA GLY A 231 9.37 11.30 3.55
C GLY A 231 8.66 10.99 4.88
N THR A 232 9.04 9.92 5.56
CA THR A 232 8.50 9.56 6.88
C THR A 232 8.91 10.59 7.93
N LEU A 233 10.18 11.00 7.97
CA LEU A 233 10.64 12.03 8.91
C LEU A 233 9.90 13.35 8.70
N ILE A 234 9.78 13.81 7.46
CA ILE A 234 9.07 15.05 7.13
C ILE A 234 7.56 14.89 7.43
N GLY A 235 6.97 13.79 6.99
CA GLY A 235 5.54 13.52 7.18
C GLY A 235 5.13 13.43 8.65
N CYS A 236 5.92 12.75 9.49
CA CYS A 236 5.67 12.67 10.93
C CYS A 236 5.75 14.05 11.59
N ASN A 237 6.76 14.85 11.25
CA ASN A 237 6.88 16.22 11.80
C ASN A 237 5.72 17.11 11.35
N LEU A 238 5.31 17.04 10.08
CA LEU A 238 4.15 17.79 9.58
C LEU A 238 2.85 17.33 10.24
N ALA A 239 2.67 16.02 10.46
CA ALA A 239 1.51 15.47 11.15
C ALA A 239 1.46 15.95 12.61
N LEU A 240 2.59 15.94 13.31
CA LEU A 240 2.68 16.47 14.68
C LEU A 240 2.35 17.97 14.74
N LEU A 241 2.88 18.77 13.82
CA LEU A 241 2.55 20.19 13.73
C LEU A 241 1.06 20.41 13.45
N ALA A 242 0.48 19.66 12.52
CA ALA A 242 -0.95 19.72 12.23
C ALA A 242 -1.78 19.34 13.46
N GLN A 243 -1.38 18.30 14.19
CA GLN A 243 -2.04 17.86 15.41
C GLN A 243 -1.96 18.94 16.51
N LEU A 244 -0.81 19.60 16.69
CA LEU A 244 -0.65 20.69 17.65
C LEU A 244 -1.53 21.90 17.29
N ILE A 245 -1.64 22.26 16.02
CA ILE A 245 -2.49 23.35 15.55
C ILE A 245 -3.97 23.03 15.74
N LEU A 246 -4.34 21.76 15.56
CA LEU A 246 -5.73 21.29 15.65
C LEU A 246 -6.13 20.81 17.04
N LEU A 247 -5.29 20.96 18.06
CA LEU A 247 -5.51 20.43 19.43
C LEU A 247 -6.91 20.70 19.98
N ASN A 248 -7.49 21.86 19.67
CA ASN A 248 -8.83 22.26 20.10
C ASN A 248 -9.95 21.82 19.13
N TYR A 249 -9.62 21.28 17.94
CA TYR A 249 -10.57 20.96 16.86
C TYR A 249 -10.39 19.52 16.34
N SER A 250 -9.51 18.73 16.98
CA SER A 250 -9.19 17.36 16.54
C SER A 250 -10.38 16.40 16.63
N ASP A 251 -11.37 16.70 17.46
CA ASP A 251 -12.57 15.87 17.64
C ASP A 251 -13.58 16.02 16.49
N THR A 252 -13.39 16.98 15.61
CA THR A 252 -14.26 17.16 14.46
C THR A 252 -13.68 16.47 13.22
N LEU A 253 -14.44 15.51 12.67
CA LEU A 253 -14.07 14.76 11.47
C LEU A 253 -13.73 15.68 10.30
N PHE A 254 -14.38 16.84 10.20
CA PHE A 254 -14.14 17.82 9.14
C PHE A 254 -12.71 18.36 9.16
N PHE A 255 -12.25 18.86 10.31
CA PHE A 255 -10.90 19.45 10.41
C PHE A 255 -9.80 18.40 10.24
N ALA A 256 -10.00 17.20 10.80
CA ALA A 256 -9.07 16.09 10.62
C ALA A 256 -8.95 15.69 9.13
N SER A 257 -10.10 15.57 8.43
CA SER A 257 -10.14 15.23 7.01
C SER A 257 -9.53 16.34 6.14
N PHE A 258 -9.83 17.59 6.43
CA PHE A 258 -9.27 18.73 5.68
C PHE A 258 -7.75 18.83 5.83
N SER A 259 -7.24 18.63 7.04
CA SER A 259 -5.79 18.60 7.29
C SER A 259 -5.10 17.45 6.56
N LEU A 260 -5.71 16.26 6.57
CA LEU A 260 -5.22 15.11 5.83
C LEU A 260 -5.17 15.43 4.33
N TRP A 261 -6.19 16.05 3.78
CA TRP A 261 -6.24 16.43 2.37
C TRP A 261 -5.09 17.37 1.98
N ILE A 262 -4.87 18.43 2.77
CA ILE A 262 -3.78 19.38 2.54
C ILE A 262 -2.42 18.65 2.58
N LEU A 263 -2.18 17.86 3.63
CA LEU A 263 -0.91 17.14 3.80
C LEU A 263 -0.64 16.17 2.65
N VAL A 264 -1.62 15.35 2.27
CA VAL A 264 -1.47 14.38 1.18
C VAL A 264 -1.28 15.09 -0.15
N PHE A 265 -1.97 16.22 -0.40
CA PHE A 265 -1.81 17.01 -1.62
C PHE A 265 -0.37 17.54 -1.77
N PHE A 266 0.19 18.11 -0.71
CA PHE A 266 1.58 18.62 -0.76
C PHE A 266 2.62 17.49 -0.87
N ILE A 267 2.41 16.37 -0.19
CA ILE A 267 3.33 15.23 -0.25
C ILE A 267 3.28 14.59 -1.64
N SER A 268 2.10 14.46 -2.26
CA SER A 268 1.95 13.86 -3.58
C SER A 268 2.68 14.65 -4.68
N ARG A 269 2.93 15.95 -4.49
CA ARG A 269 3.75 16.78 -5.40
C ARG A 269 5.20 16.25 -5.58
N GLN A 270 5.73 15.53 -4.60
CA GLN A 270 7.10 15.01 -4.66
C GLN A 270 7.21 13.70 -5.46
N HIS A 271 6.09 13.08 -5.80
CA HIS A 271 6.01 11.78 -6.44
C HIS A 271 5.49 11.81 -7.88
N VAL A 272 5.02 12.96 -8.32
CA VAL A 272 4.53 13.27 -9.67
C VAL A 272 5.51 14.22 -10.34
#